data_4aadfbfeb205d486b06f50b2b7f2fedc
#
_entry.id   4aadfbfeb205d486b06f50b2b7f2fedc
#
_cell.length_a   1.000
_cell.length_b   1.000
_cell.length_c   1.000
_cell.angle_alpha   90.00
_cell.angle_beta   90.00
_cell.angle_gamma   90.00
#
_symmetry.space_group_name_H-M   'P 1'
#
loop_
_entity.id
_entity.type
_entity.pdbx_description
1 polymer ?
#
loop_
_entity_poly.entity_id
_entity_poly.type
_entity_poly.pdbx_seq_one_letter_code
_entity_poly.pdbx_strand_id
1 'polypeptide(L)'
;MFALNKCLVKSCGNIAVSTFDASGNIADKENYCLDHTPDPGKAQQEIYNYIKNHDKIVGLNTAGMTFMNIDLTNKRFYGCNFMHCTFTNLH
;
A
#
# COMPACT_ATOMS: atom_id res chain seq x y z
N MET A 1 -10.04 -11.49 -8.96
CA MET A 1 -10.48 -10.12 -8.68
C MET A 1 -9.83 -9.62 -7.42
N PHE A 2 -9.33 -8.41 -7.44
CA PHE A 2 -8.69 -7.81 -6.27
C PHE A 2 -9.70 -6.95 -5.52
N ALA A 3 -9.88 -7.24 -4.24
CA ALA A 3 -10.82 -6.49 -3.41
C ALA A 3 -10.17 -5.21 -2.90
N LEU A 4 -10.91 -4.09 -3.02
CA LEU A 4 -10.51 -2.83 -2.41
C LEU A 4 -11.30 -2.69 -1.10
N ASN A 5 -10.64 -2.93 0.01
CA ASN A 5 -11.26 -2.80 1.32
C ASN A 5 -11.36 -1.32 1.71
N LYS A 6 -12.50 -0.92 2.22
CA LYS A 6 -12.68 0.43 2.74
C LYS A 6 -12.11 0.54 4.14
N CYS A 7 -11.71 1.77 4.51
CA CYS A 7 -11.28 2.05 5.87
C CYS A 7 -12.33 1.61 6.89
N LEU A 8 -11.88 1.04 8.00
CA LEU A 8 -12.77 0.54 9.06
C LEU A 8 -13.54 1.66 9.79
N VAL A 9 -13.11 2.90 9.67
CA VAL A 9 -13.85 4.04 10.22
C VAL A 9 -15.09 4.26 9.37
N LYS A 10 -16.27 4.10 9.95
CA LYS A 10 -17.55 4.12 9.22
C LYS A 10 -17.79 5.38 8.41
N SER A 11 -17.38 6.53 8.93
CA SER A 11 -17.58 7.81 8.26
C SER A 11 -16.49 8.11 7.23
N CYS A 12 -15.47 7.26 7.13
CA CYS A 12 -14.37 7.43 6.20
C CYS A 12 -14.65 6.70 4.89
N GLY A 13 -14.60 7.41 3.78
CA GLY A 13 -14.80 6.80 2.47
C GLY A 13 -13.51 6.36 1.78
N ASN A 14 -12.38 6.46 2.46
CA ASN A 14 -11.09 6.15 1.86
C ASN A 14 -10.85 4.64 1.78
N ILE A 15 -9.94 4.25 0.89
CA ILE A 15 -9.52 2.86 0.75
C ILE A 15 -8.48 2.55 1.82
N ALA A 16 -8.59 1.38 2.45
CA ALA A 16 -7.62 0.91 3.42
C ALA A 16 -6.29 0.56 2.73
N VAL A 17 -5.18 0.80 3.43
CA VAL A 17 -3.87 0.39 2.93
C VAL A 17 -3.62 -1.09 3.23
N SER A 18 -2.78 -1.74 2.42
CA SER A 18 -2.45 -3.15 2.60
C SER A 18 -1.69 -3.39 3.90
N THR A 19 -1.92 -4.56 4.49
CA THR A 19 -1.14 -5.08 5.61
C THR A 19 -0.44 -6.35 5.17
N PHE A 20 0.49 -6.82 6.01
CA PHE A 20 1.31 -7.98 5.68
C PHE A 20 1.27 -8.99 6.81
N ASP A 21 1.32 -10.27 6.46
CA ASP A 21 1.36 -11.35 7.43
C ASP A 21 2.80 -11.59 7.93
N ALA A 22 2.95 -12.57 8.82
CA ALA A 22 4.27 -12.88 9.40
C ALA A 22 5.28 -13.36 8.36
N SER A 23 4.80 -13.86 7.22
CA SER A 23 5.66 -14.29 6.11
C SER A 23 6.05 -13.17 5.16
N GLY A 24 5.52 -11.95 5.38
CA GLY A 24 5.78 -10.81 4.52
C GLY A 24 4.92 -10.75 3.27
N ASN A 25 3.87 -11.58 3.18
CA ASN A 25 2.93 -11.54 2.08
C ASN A 25 1.78 -10.59 2.38
N ILE A 26 1.15 -10.07 1.31
CA ILE A 26 -0.01 -9.20 1.47
C ILE A 26 -1.12 -9.97 2.18
N ALA A 27 -1.58 -9.44 3.31
CA ALA A 27 -2.69 -10.02 4.07
C ALA A 27 -4.01 -9.45 3.55
N ASP A 28 -4.99 -10.34 3.34
CA ASP A 28 -6.34 -9.92 2.93
C ASP A 28 -7.19 -9.71 4.18
N LYS A 29 -6.96 -8.60 4.85
CA LYS A 29 -7.65 -8.24 6.10
C LYS A 29 -8.26 -6.87 6.02
N GLU A 30 -9.34 -6.68 6.76
CA GLU A 30 -9.90 -5.35 6.97
C GLU A 30 -8.87 -4.49 7.72
N ASN A 31 -8.76 -3.23 7.32
CA ASN A 31 -7.78 -2.32 7.88
C ASN A 31 -8.27 -0.87 7.77
N TYR A 32 -7.41 0.05 8.18
CA TYR A 32 -7.67 1.48 8.12
C TYR A 32 -6.96 2.11 6.92
N CYS A 33 -7.47 3.25 6.47
CA CYS A 33 -6.74 4.07 5.52
C CYS A 33 -5.50 4.67 6.20
N LEU A 34 -4.65 5.31 5.42
CA LEU A 34 -3.41 5.86 5.95
C LEU A 34 -3.64 6.94 7.02
N ASP A 35 -4.75 7.67 6.92
CA ASP A 35 -5.07 8.72 7.88
C ASP A 35 -5.60 8.19 9.22
N HIS A 36 -6.10 6.97 9.25
CA HIS A 36 -6.74 6.38 10.44
C HIS A 36 -5.97 5.19 11.03
N THR A 37 -4.95 4.69 10.33
CA THR A 37 -4.15 3.59 10.88
C THR A 37 -3.40 4.05 12.12
N PRO A 38 -3.27 3.18 13.15
CA PRO A 38 -2.57 3.55 14.40
C PRO A 38 -1.12 3.99 14.20
N ASP A 39 -0.45 3.43 13.21
CA ASP A 39 0.96 3.77 12.94
C ASP A 39 1.17 3.94 11.44
N PRO A 40 0.88 5.14 10.90
CA PRO A 40 1.04 5.37 9.46
C PRO A 40 2.49 5.28 8.99
N GLY A 41 3.44 5.62 9.83
CA GLY A 41 4.86 5.51 9.48
C GLY A 41 5.26 4.06 9.25
N LYS A 42 4.83 3.17 10.14
CA LYS A 42 5.10 1.74 10.00
C LYS A 42 4.41 1.16 8.77
N ALA A 43 3.15 1.55 8.53
CA ALA A 43 2.40 1.07 7.38
C ALA A 43 3.10 1.45 6.06
N GLN A 44 3.55 2.70 5.95
CA GLN A 44 4.27 3.16 4.76
C GLN A 44 5.60 2.44 4.60
N GLN A 45 6.33 2.21 5.67
CA GLN A 45 7.61 1.52 5.63
C GLN A 45 7.45 0.08 5.18
N GLU A 46 6.45 -0.63 5.67
CA GLU A 46 6.18 -2.00 5.26
C GLU A 46 5.83 -2.10 3.77
N ILE A 47 5.00 -1.18 3.29
CA ILE A 47 4.63 -1.13 1.87
C ILE A 47 5.84 -0.81 1.00
N TYR A 48 6.63 0.18 1.41
CA TYR A 48 7.84 0.57 0.69
C TYR A 48 8.80 -0.62 0.55
N ASN A 49 9.04 -1.32 1.66
CA ASN A 49 9.93 -2.48 1.67
C ASN A 49 9.39 -3.62 0.82
N TYR A 50 8.07 -3.83 0.83
CA TYR A 50 7.44 -4.86 0.01
C TYR A 50 7.71 -4.60 -1.48
N ILE A 51 7.47 -3.38 -1.92
CA ILE A 51 7.72 -2.99 -3.31
C ILE A 51 9.20 -3.15 -3.65
N LYS A 52 10.08 -2.71 -2.77
CA LYS A 52 11.53 -2.78 -2.98
C LYS A 52 12.01 -4.21 -3.17
N ASN A 53 11.42 -5.16 -2.43
CA ASN A 53 11.88 -6.55 -2.39
C ASN A 53 11.18 -7.48 -3.38
N HIS A 54 10.22 -6.98 -4.14
CA HIS A 54 9.47 -7.79 -5.10
C HIS A 54 9.47 -7.13 -6.47
N ASP A 55 9.54 -7.95 -7.53
CA ASP A 55 9.47 -7.46 -8.90
C ASP A 55 8.04 -7.55 -9.44
N LYS A 56 7.27 -8.50 -8.96
CA LYS A 56 5.86 -8.67 -9.32
C LYS A 56 5.00 -8.39 -8.10
N ILE A 57 4.14 -7.39 -8.20
CA ILE A 57 3.32 -6.93 -7.09
C ILE A 57 1.84 -7.01 -7.50
N VAL A 58 1.06 -7.77 -6.74
CA VAL A 58 -0.34 -8.06 -7.06
C VAL A 58 -1.24 -7.65 -5.90
N GLY A 59 -2.22 -6.80 -6.18
CA GLY A 59 -3.25 -6.47 -5.21
C GLY A 59 -2.83 -5.54 -4.07
N LEU A 60 -1.77 -4.77 -4.25
CA LEU A 60 -1.27 -3.85 -3.22
C LEU A 60 -2.07 -2.55 -3.20
N ASN A 61 -2.55 -2.16 -2.02
CA ASN A 61 -3.25 -0.90 -1.81
C ASN A 61 -2.36 0.07 -1.04
N THR A 62 -2.03 1.20 -1.67
CA THR A 62 -1.10 2.20 -1.12
C THR A 62 -1.68 3.60 -1.05
N ALA A 63 -3.00 3.73 -1.15
CA ALA A 63 -3.66 5.02 -1.32
C ALA A 63 -3.17 6.08 -0.31
N GLY A 64 -2.80 7.24 -0.82
CA GLY A 64 -2.37 8.39 -0.02
C GLY A 64 -0.91 8.40 0.39
N MET A 65 -0.12 7.40 0.02
CA MET A 65 1.29 7.33 0.43
C MET A 65 2.17 8.32 -0.34
N THR A 66 3.27 8.67 0.30
CA THR A 66 4.38 9.38 -0.35
C THR A 66 5.55 8.41 -0.52
N PHE A 67 6.00 8.22 -1.75
CA PHE A 67 7.15 7.38 -2.06
C PHE A 67 8.34 8.28 -2.41
N MET A 68 9.38 8.20 -1.62
CA MET A 68 10.59 9.01 -1.80
C MET A 68 11.73 8.12 -2.30
N ASN A 69 12.36 8.53 -3.40
CA ASN A 69 13.53 7.85 -3.94
C ASN A 69 13.31 6.37 -4.28
N ILE A 70 12.09 6.02 -4.70
CA ILE A 70 11.79 4.63 -5.03
C ILE A 70 12.20 4.33 -6.47
N ASP A 71 12.80 3.16 -6.66
CA ASP A 71 13.15 2.65 -7.99
C ASP A 71 12.11 1.62 -8.43
N LEU A 72 11.36 1.94 -9.48
CA LEU A 72 10.33 1.08 -10.03
C LEU A 72 10.77 0.35 -11.31
N THR A 73 12.06 0.42 -11.64
CA THR A 73 12.61 -0.23 -12.83
C THR A 73 12.34 -1.75 -12.79
N ASN A 74 11.82 -2.29 -13.88
CA ASN A 74 11.50 -3.71 -14.04
C ASN A 74 10.43 -4.24 -13.07
N LYS A 75 9.70 -3.36 -12.41
CA LYS A 75 8.60 -3.76 -11.53
C LYS A 75 7.31 -3.93 -12.33
N ARG A 76 6.48 -4.90 -11.92
CA ARG A 76 5.19 -5.17 -12.54
C ARG A 76 4.11 -5.09 -11.48
N PHE A 77 3.08 -4.29 -11.76
CA PHE A 77 1.98 -4.07 -10.83
C PHE A 77 0.68 -4.55 -11.45
N TYR A 78 -0.05 -5.41 -10.73
CA TYR A 78 -1.32 -5.97 -11.16
C TYR A 78 -2.39 -5.71 -10.11
N GLY A 79 -3.47 -5.02 -10.48
CA GLY A 79 -4.58 -4.73 -9.57
C GLY A 79 -4.19 -3.92 -8.35
N CYS A 80 -3.15 -3.09 -8.45
CA CYS A 80 -2.69 -2.25 -7.36
C CYS A 80 -3.39 -0.90 -7.38
N ASN A 81 -3.48 -0.27 -6.21
CA ASN A 81 -4.09 1.04 -6.06
C ASN A 81 -3.05 2.05 -5.57
N PHE A 82 -2.75 3.04 -6.42
CA PHE A 82 -1.85 4.15 -6.09
C PHE A 82 -2.58 5.49 -6.05
N MET A 83 -3.87 5.47 -5.76
CA MET A 83 -4.69 6.66 -5.74
C MET A 83 -4.15 7.68 -4.72
N HIS A 84 -4.03 8.94 -5.13
CA HIS A 84 -3.54 10.05 -4.32
C HIS A 84 -2.12 9.85 -3.78
N CYS A 85 -1.33 8.99 -4.39
CA CYS A 85 0.08 8.84 -4.01
C CYS A 85 0.92 9.97 -4.59
N THR A 86 1.99 10.30 -3.87
CA THR A 86 3.01 11.26 -4.31
C THR A 86 4.32 10.52 -4.52
N PHE A 87 4.97 10.75 -5.65
CA PHE A 87 6.27 10.16 -5.94
C PHE A 87 7.31 11.27 -6.09
N THR A 88 8.38 11.20 -5.31
CA THR A 88 9.50 12.13 -5.40
C THR A 88 10.75 11.37 -5.80
N ASN A 89 11.56 11.95 -6.71
CA ASN A 89 12.78 11.33 -7.22
C ASN A 89 12.54 9.90 -7.71
N LEU A 90 11.51 9.74 -8.53
CA LEU A 90 11.12 8.44 -9.10
C LEU A 90 12.13 7.98 -10.13
N HIS A 91 12.48 6.72 -10.07
CA HIS A 91 13.39 6.08 -11.04
C HIS A 91 12.71 4.93 -11.75
#